data_d3db82598488c249801f3ab3d8b9468f
#
_entry.id   d3db82598488c249801f3ab3d8b9468f
#
_cell.length_a   1.000
_cell.length_b   1.000
_cell.length_c   1.000
_cell.angle_alpha   90.00
_cell.angle_beta   90.00
_cell.angle_gamma   90.00
#
_symmetry.space_group_name_H-M   'P 1'
#
loop_
_entity.id
_entity.type
_entity.pdbx_description
1 polymer ?
#
loop_
_entity_poly.entity_id
_entity_poly.type
_entity_poly.pdbx_seq_one_letter_code
_entity_poly.pdbx_strand_id
1 'polypeptide(L)'
;MVEIAREYTVDELMVVTLARQFTNEDIVLNGTVSFIPVAAIMLARATHAPGLTWVAGAVGVDAQPEPLSGNTLDPTMWTRCVMYLPQEHMWSYVHRGVLETFCIRGAQIDKYGNVNNTVIGDYARPKVRLPGSAGMGDMGSLDKRIFIWTTTHTPRTFVERVDFRSCAGYLDGGDSRERLGLKNGPQLVITNLCVMDFEPESKHMRLKSLHPGVTVEDVQAQTGFRLIIPSEVSQTEPPTVEELRLLREVIDPRGMRKLEFRS
;
A
#
# COMPACT_ATOMS: atom_id res chain seq x y z
N MET A 1 3.63 -26.81 13.72
CA MET A 1 2.42 -25.93 13.67
C MET A 1 2.92 -24.52 13.77
N VAL A 2 2.39 -23.62 12.95
CA VAL A 2 2.70 -22.18 13.04
C VAL A 2 2.00 -21.62 14.28
N GLU A 3 2.76 -20.98 15.16
CA GLU A 3 2.23 -20.40 16.39
C GLU A 3 1.70 -19.00 16.13
N ILE A 4 0.41 -18.78 16.39
CA ILE A 4 -0.28 -17.51 16.20
C ILE A 4 -0.06 -16.62 17.42
N ALA A 5 0.25 -15.36 17.20
CA ALA A 5 0.44 -14.37 18.25
C ALA A 5 -0.90 -14.00 18.90
N ARG A 6 -0.90 -13.87 20.23
CA ARG A 6 -2.09 -13.46 21.00
C ARG A 6 -2.21 -11.94 21.16
N GLU A 7 -1.08 -11.24 21.17
CA GLU A 7 -1.02 -9.79 21.38
C GLU A 7 -0.23 -9.11 20.28
N TYR A 8 -0.89 -8.22 19.57
CA TYR A 8 -0.31 -7.40 18.50
C TYR A 8 -1.09 -6.09 18.34
N THR A 9 -0.45 -5.11 17.73
CA THR A 9 -1.03 -3.81 17.45
C THR A 9 -1.52 -3.74 15.99
N VAL A 10 -2.36 -2.76 15.68
CA VAL A 10 -2.92 -2.59 14.32
C VAL A 10 -1.83 -2.30 13.28
N ASP A 11 -0.80 -1.55 13.65
CA ASP A 11 0.35 -1.28 12.79
C ASP A 11 1.12 -2.57 12.42
N GLU A 12 1.26 -3.48 13.38
CA GLU A 12 1.88 -4.80 13.15
C GLU A 12 1.00 -5.69 12.25
N LEU A 13 -0.30 -5.70 12.50
CA LEU A 13 -1.25 -6.42 11.65
C LEU A 13 -1.22 -5.90 10.21
N MET A 14 -1.20 -4.59 10.00
CA MET A 14 -1.09 -3.99 8.66
C MET A 14 0.21 -4.39 7.95
N VAL A 15 1.34 -4.34 8.65
CA VAL A 15 2.64 -4.77 8.09
C VAL A 15 2.60 -6.23 7.66
N VAL A 16 2.14 -7.13 8.54
CA VAL A 16 2.08 -8.57 8.24
C VAL A 16 1.09 -8.87 7.11
N THR A 17 -0.09 -8.23 7.15
CA THR A 17 -1.10 -8.39 6.09
C THR A 17 -0.56 -7.98 4.72
N LEU A 18 0.18 -6.89 4.65
CA LEU A 18 0.81 -6.43 3.40
C LEU A 18 1.98 -7.35 3.00
N ALA A 19 2.83 -7.76 3.95
CA ALA A 19 3.96 -8.65 3.70
C ALA A 19 3.52 -9.95 3.02
N ARG A 20 2.43 -10.55 3.48
CA ARG A 20 1.86 -11.78 2.94
C ARG A 20 1.33 -11.65 1.50
N GLN A 21 1.25 -10.44 0.95
CA GLN A 21 0.87 -10.23 -0.45
C GLN A 21 2.05 -10.33 -1.41
N PHE A 22 3.28 -10.17 -0.92
CA PHE A 22 4.47 -10.23 -1.76
C PHE A 22 4.89 -11.66 -2.05
N THR A 23 5.52 -11.84 -3.20
CA THR A 23 6.04 -13.13 -3.69
C THR A 23 7.51 -13.01 -4.09
N ASN A 24 8.17 -14.12 -4.36
CA ASN A 24 9.56 -14.13 -4.85
C ASN A 24 9.74 -13.48 -6.23
N GLU A 25 8.65 -13.32 -6.99
CA GLU A 25 8.69 -12.79 -8.35
C GLU A 25 8.46 -11.28 -8.41
N ASP A 26 8.07 -10.67 -7.27
CA ASP A 26 7.81 -9.25 -7.22
C ASP A 26 9.09 -8.41 -7.32
N ILE A 27 9.02 -7.35 -8.12
CA ILE A 27 9.97 -6.26 -8.13
C ILE A 27 9.26 -5.04 -7.57
N VAL A 28 9.56 -4.69 -6.33
CA VAL A 28 8.78 -3.72 -5.54
C VAL A 28 9.54 -2.42 -5.39
N LEU A 29 8.84 -1.31 -5.63
CA LEU A 29 9.30 0.04 -5.32
C LEU A 29 8.54 0.57 -4.10
N ASN A 30 9.24 1.14 -3.12
CA ASN A 30 8.61 1.88 -2.03
C ASN A 30 8.53 3.37 -2.32
N GLY A 31 7.43 3.98 -1.91
CA GLY A 31 7.26 5.43 -1.94
C GLY A 31 8.06 6.16 -0.86
N THR A 32 8.01 7.49 -0.92
CA THR A 32 8.48 8.36 0.17
C THR A 32 7.59 8.23 1.39
N VAL A 33 8.15 8.29 2.59
CA VAL A 33 7.41 8.14 3.85
C VAL A 33 6.48 6.91 3.80
N SER A 34 7.06 5.73 3.85
CA SER A 34 6.36 4.45 3.62
C SER A 34 6.81 3.38 4.61
N PHE A 35 6.79 3.69 5.92
CA PHE A 35 7.28 2.77 6.95
C PHE A 35 6.53 1.43 6.95
N ILE A 36 5.21 1.44 6.80
CA ILE A 36 4.40 0.21 6.74
C ILE A 36 4.80 -0.65 5.53
N PRO A 37 4.83 -0.16 4.27
CA PRO A 37 5.28 -0.94 3.13
C PRO A 37 6.73 -1.41 3.23
N VAL A 38 7.65 -0.55 3.68
CA VAL A 38 9.06 -0.93 3.78
C VAL A 38 9.25 -2.04 4.82
N ALA A 39 8.62 -1.93 5.99
CA ALA A 39 8.64 -3.01 6.97
C ALA A 39 8.02 -4.31 6.42
N ALA A 40 6.95 -4.21 5.63
CA ALA A 40 6.31 -5.35 5.00
C ALA A 40 7.21 -6.03 3.94
N ILE A 41 7.90 -5.25 3.10
CA ILE A 41 8.89 -5.77 2.14
C ILE A 41 10.02 -6.49 2.86
N MET A 42 10.57 -5.89 3.90
CA MET A 42 11.65 -6.49 4.68
C MET A 42 11.19 -7.78 5.38
N LEU A 43 9.96 -7.80 5.91
CA LEU A 43 9.38 -8.99 6.55
C LEU A 43 9.13 -10.12 5.53
N ALA A 44 8.59 -9.80 4.37
CA ALA A 44 8.38 -10.79 3.31
C ALA A 44 9.70 -11.45 2.88
N ARG A 45 10.75 -10.65 2.69
CA ARG A 45 12.10 -11.15 2.36
C ARG A 45 12.71 -12.00 3.46
N ALA A 46 12.45 -11.67 4.72
CA ALA A 46 12.95 -12.43 5.87
C ALA A 46 12.18 -13.72 6.11
N THR A 47 11.02 -13.92 5.47
CA THR A 47 10.15 -15.08 5.69
C THR A 47 9.91 -15.88 4.42
N HIS A 48 8.88 -15.59 3.67
CA HIS A 48 8.35 -16.42 2.59
C HIS A 48 8.74 -15.98 1.18
N ALA A 49 9.28 -14.76 1.01
CA ALA A 49 9.65 -14.19 -0.29
C ALA A 49 11.12 -13.72 -0.33
N PRO A 50 12.12 -14.58 -0.03
CA PRO A 50 13.53 -14.18 -0.04
C PRO A 50 14.05 -13.77 -1.43
N GLY A 51 13.39 -14.20 -2.51
CA GLY A 51 13.70 -13.82 -3.90
C GLY A 51 13.07 -12.51 -4.36
N LEU A 52 12.26 -11.84 -3.53
CA LEU A 52 11.69 -10.55 -3.85
C LEU A 52 12.79 -9.52 -4.09
N THR A 53 12.76 -8.85 -5.25
CA THR A 53 13.67 -7.75 -5.56
C THR A 53 13.08 -6.42 -5.07
N TRP A 54 13.81 -5.74 -4.21
CA TRP A 54 13.40 -4.46 -3.67
C TRP A 54 14.24 -3.31 -4.22
N VAL A 55 13.59 -2.29 -4.77
CA VAL A 55 14.22 -1.03 -5.17
C VAL A 55 13.99 0.01 -4.06
N ALA A 56 14.90 0.02 -3.10
CA ALA A 56 14.83 0.86 -1.92
C ALA A 56 15.03 2.34 -2.26
N GLY A 57 14.10 3.19 -1.81
CA GLY A 57 14.18 4.63 -2.01
C GLY A 57 14.27 5.08 -3.48
N ALA A 58 13.82 4.24 -4.42
CA ALA A 58 13.94 4.44 -5.86
C ALA A 58 15.40 4.50 -6.39
N VAL A 59 16.35 3.96 -5.64
CA VAL A 59 17.80 4.07 -5.94
C VAL A 59 18.53 2.75 -5.79
N GLY A 60 18.38 2.08 -4.64
CA GLY A 60 19.15 0.88 -4.32
C GLY A 60 18.44 -0.40 -4.72
N VAL A 61 18.94 -1.11 -5.73
CA VAL A 61 18.37 -2.39 -6.16
C VAL A 61 18.85 -3.50 -5.24
N ASP A 62 17.91 -4.31 -4.78
CA ASP A 62 18.12 -5.43 -3.86
C ASP A 62 18.90 -5.03 -2.60
N ALA A 63 18.51 -3.89 -2.04
CA ALA A 63 19.11 -3.36 -0.83
C ALA A 63 18.93 -4.30 0.36
N GLN A 64 19.93 -4.32 1.23
CA GLN A 64 19.93 -5.09 2.48
C GLN A 64 20.24 -4.12 3.64
N PRO A 65 19.31 -3.20 3.95
CA PRO A 65 19.53 -2.25 5.02
C PRO A 65 19.66 -2.95 6.36
N GLU A 66 20.25 -2.24 7.30
CA GLU A 66 20.07 -2.50 8.71
C GLU A 66 18.64 -2.13 9.13
N PRO A 67 18.27 -2.18 10.43
CA PRO A 67 16.90 -1.89 10.85
C PRO A 67 16.33 -0.61 10.27
N LEU A 68 15.02 -0.58 10.11
CA LEU A 68 14.26 0.52 9.53
C LEU A 68 14.71 1.88 10.05
N SER A 69 15.14 2.76 9.15
CA SER A 69 15.60 4.12 9.46
C SER A 69 14.42 5.04 9.81
N GLY A 70 14.72 6.19 10.40
CA GLY A 70 13.74 7.26 10.67
C GLY A 70 13.21 7.96 9.40
N ASN A 71 13.76 7.61 8.24
CA ASN A 71 13.32 8.09 6.92
C ASN A 71 13.51 6.98 5.89
N THR A 72 12.47 6.62 5.16
CA THR A 72 12.50 5.55 4.14
C THR A 72 13.31 5.91 2.89
N LEU A 73 13.76 7.17 2.76
CA LEU A 73 14.68 7.64 1.71
C LEU A 73 16.09 7.88 2.24
N ASP A 74 16.37 7.54 3.50
CA ASP A 74 17.71 7.68 4.06
C ASP A 74 18.70 6.78 3.31
N PRO A 75 19.93 7.24 3.00
CA PRO A 75 20.94 6.41 2.36
C PRO A 75 21.24 5.09 3.07
N THR A 76 21.04 5.00 4.37
CA THR A 76 21.17 3.75 5.11
C THR A 76 20.20 2.67 4.65
N MET A 77 19.05 3.06 4.08
CA MET A 77 18.08 2.13 3.50
C MET A 77 18.54 1.49 2.19
N TRP A 78 19.58 2.02 1.55
CA TRP A 78 20.15 1.49 0.30
C TRP A 78 21.48 0.75 0.50
N THR A 79 21.86 0.54 1.75
CA THR A 79 23.12 -0.14 2.05
C THR A 79 23.14 -1.56 1.50
N ARG A 80 24.33 -2.00 1.09
CA ARG A 80 24.58 -3.33 0.54
C ARG A 80 23.66 -3.69 -0.63
N CYS A 81 23.23 -2.69 -1.41
CA CYS A 81 22.49 -2.93 -2.64
C CYS A 81 23.41 -3.53 -3.71
N VAL A 82 22.83 -4.34 -4.60
CA VAL A 82 23.57 -4.95 -5.72
C VAL A 82 23.99 -3.89 -6.74
N MET A 83 23.16 -2.86 -6.93
CA MET A 83 23.52 -1.71 -7.78
C MET A 83 22.72 -0.47 -7.37
N TYR A 84 23.28 0.69 -7.71
CA TYR A 84 22.54 1.95 -7.68
C TYR A 84 21.88 2.18 -9.04
N LEU A 85 20.58 2.50 -9.00
CA LEU A 85 19.77 2.77 -10.17
C LEU A 85 19.55 4.28 -10.30
N PRO A 86 20.12 4.95 -11.33
CA PRO A 86 19.79 6.33 -11.61
C PRO A 86 18.28 6.52 -11.85
N GLN A 87 17.72 7.64 -11.41
CA GLN A 87 16.27 7.85 -11.47
C GLN A 87 15.71 7.76 -12.90
N GLU A 88 16.41 8.28 -13.89
CA GLU A 88 16.03 8.18 -15.30
C GLU A 88 15.92 6.73 -15.77
N HIS A 89 16.80 5.85 -15.29
CA HIS A 89 16.72 4.41 -15.58
C HIS A 89 15.58 3.76 -14.83
N MET A 90 15.36 4.15 -13.56
CA MET A 90 14.24 3.64 -12.77
C MET A 90 12.91 3.90 -13.48
N TRP A 91 12.66 5.12 -13.97
CA TRP A 91 11.45 5.43 -14.73
C TRP A 91 11.37 4.66 -16.05
N SER A 92 12.50 4.44 -16.73
CA SER A 92 12.54 3.58 -17.91
C SER A 92 12.09 2.15 -17.59
N TYR A 93 12.46 1.61 -16.41
CA TYR A 93 12.02 0.28 -15.99
C TYR A 93 10.54 0.25 -15.60
N VAL A 94 10.01 1.30 -14.99
CA VAL A 94 8.56 1.45 -14.75
C VAL A 94 7.81 1.43 -16.09
N HIS A 95 8.20 2.28 -17.05
CA HIS A 95 7.54 2.36 -18.35
C HIS A 95 7.62 1.07 -19.18
N ARG A 96 8.66 0.27 -18.97
CA ARG A 96 8.82 -1.05 -19.61
C ARG A 96 8.10 -2.17 -18.86
N GLY A 97 7.45 -1.89 -17.74
CA GLY A 97 6.74 -2.86 -16.92
C GLY A 97 7.67 -3.85 -16.21
N VAL A 98 8.90 -3.45 -15.89
CA VAL A 98 9.85 -4.24 -15.10
C VAL A 98 9.65 -4.00 -13.61
N LEU A 99 9.47 -2.74 -13.21
CA LEU A 99 9.00 -2.40 -11.85
C LEU A 99 7.47 -2.46 -11.87
N GLU A 100 6.90 -3.46 -11.24
CA GLU A 100 5.52 -3.84 -11.47
C GLU A 100 4.67 -3.94 -10.20
N THR A 101 5.28 -3.79 -9.03
CA THR A 101 4.57 -3.81 -7.75
C THR A 101 4.84 -2.53 -6.96
N PHE A 102 3.77 -1.84 -6.61
CA PHE A 102 3.84 -0.57 -5.90
C PHE A 102 2.83 -0.47 -4.76
N CYS A 103 3.28 0.10 -3.64
CA CYS A 103 2.45 0.42 -2.49
C CYS A 103 2.17 1.92 -2.46
N ILE A 104 0.90 2.31 -2.48
CA ILE A 104 0.48 3.70 -2.59
C ILE A 104 -0.41 4.12 -1.42
N ARG A 105 -0.22 5.36 -0.96
CA ARG A 105 -1.06 6.04 0.02
C ARG A 105 -1.64 7.31 -0.57
N GLY A 106 -2.86 7.70 -0.19
CA GLY A 106 -3.51 8.89 -0.67
C GLY A 106 -4.24 9.69 0.40
N ALA A 107 -4.39 10.98 0.15
CA ALA A 107 -5.22 11.87 0.96
C ALA A 107 -6.72 11.61 0.70
N GLN A 108 -7.07 11.21 -0.54
CA GLN A 108 -8.39 10.70 -0.87
C GLN A 108 -8.25 9.42 -1.69
N ILE A 109 -9.17 8.48 -1.47
CA ILE A 109 -9.31 7.20 -2.16
C ILE A 109 -10.81 7.06 -2.46
N ASP A 110 -11.18 6.84 -3.72
CA ASP A 110 -12.59 6.61 -4.05
C ASP A 110 -12.96 5.13 -4.15
N LYS A 111 -14.23 4.88 -4.37
CA LYS A 111 -14.79 3.52 -4.43
C LYS A 111 -14.22 2.61 -5.52
N TYR A 112 -13.49 3.17 -6.47
CA TYR A 112 -12.80 2.46 -7.55
C TYR A 112 -11.29 2.41 -7.33
N GLY A 113 -10.81 2.81 -6.15
CA GLY A 113 -9.39 2.81 -5.80
C GLY A 113 -8.56 3.85 -6.56
N ASN A 114 -9.20 4.88 -7.14
CA ASN A 114 -8.45 6.05 -7.60
C ASN A 114 -7.91 6.80 -6.38
N VAL A 115 -6.69 7.32 -6.49
CA VAL A 115 -6.02 7.98 -5.38
C VAL A 115 -5.69 9.42 -5.72
N ASN A 116 -5.87 10.32 -4.75
CA ASN A 116 -5.55 11.74 -4.88
C ASN A 116 -4.52 12.17 -3.83
N ASN A 117 -3.44 12.78 -4.32
CA ASN A 117 -2.41 13.47 -3.54
C ASN A 117 -2.06 14.84 -4.11
N THR A 118 -2.91 15.40 -4.98
CA THR A 118 -2.61 16.64 -5.70
C THR A 118 -3.37 17.84 -5.15
N VAL A 119 -4.68 17.74 -4.98
CA VAL A 119 -5.51 18.87 -4.59
C VAL A 119 -6.83 18.43 -3.94
N ILE A 120 -7.28 19.14 -2.94
CA ILE A 120 -8.64 19.03 -2.40
C ILE A 120 -9.44 20.23 -2.90
N GLY A 121 -10.59 19.94 -3.48
CA GLY A 121 -11.46 20.93 -4.16
C GLY A 121 -11.07 21.13 -5.62
N ASP A 122 -11.50 22.26 -6.18
CA ASP A 122 -11.24 22.61 -7.59
C ASP A 122 -9.75 22.81 -7.88
N TYR A 123 -9.27 22.29 -9.01
CA TYR A 123 -7.83 22.34 -9.37
C TYR A 123 -7.32 23.77 -9.55
N ALA A 124 -8.13 24.65 -10.13
CA ALA A 124 -7.75 26.05 -10.38
C ALA A 124 -7.86 26.92 -9.10
N ARG A 125 -8.74 26.52 -8.16
CA ARG A 125 -8.96 27.21 -6.88
C ARG A 125 -9.02 26.23 -5.72
N PRO A 126 -7.90 25.61 -5.37
CA PRO A 126 -7.86 24.53 -4.40
C PRO A 126 -8.17 25.01 -2.97
N LYS A 127 -8.94 24.22 -2.23
CA LYS A 127 -9.07 24.39 -0.78
C LYS A 127 -7.76 23.99 -0.07
N VAL A 128 -7.12 22.92 -0.56
CA VAL A 128 -5.82 22.46 -0.08
C VAL A 128 -4.98 22.02 -1.27
N ARG A 129 -3.74 22.52 -1.38
CA ARG A 129 -2.73 21.97 -2.27
C ARG A 129 -1.93 20.92 -1.53
N LEU A 130 -1.92 19.70 -2.06
CA LEU A 130 -1.18 18.56 -1.52
C LEU A 130 0.19 18.45 -2.20
N PRO A 131 1.08 17.53 -1.73
CA PRO A 131 2.44 17.39 -2.27
C PRO A 131 2.53 17.10 -3.77
N GLY A 132 1.50 16.50 -4.36
CA GLY A 132 1.45 16.15 -5.78
C GLY A 132 1.52 14.65 -6.04
N SER A 133 1.45 14.30 -7.31
CA SER A 133 1.38 12.91 -7.76
C SER A 133 2.71 12.16 -7.69
N ALA A 134 3.85 12.88 -7.79
CA ALA A 134 5.13 12.23 -8.08
C ALA A 134 4.98 11.22 -9.25
N GLY A 135 5.48 10.00 -9.09
CA GLY A 135 5.34 8.92 -10.09
C GLY A 135 4.02 8.16 -10.11
N MET A 136 3.03 8.58 -9.32
CA MET A 136 1.77 7.84 -9.17
C MET A 136 0.97 7.70 -10.46
N GLY A 137 1.08 8.66 -11.38
CA GLY A 137 0.40 8.61 -12.68
C GLY A 137 0.89 7.46 -13.54
N ASP A 138 2.20 7.30 -13.63
CA ASP A 138 2.84 6.23 -14.37
C ASP A 138 2.61 4.88 -13.71
N MET A 139 2.91 4.78 -12.41
CA MET A 139 2.75 3.54 -11.64
C MET A 139 1.31 3.06 -11.62
N GLY A 140 0.35 3.95 -11.39
CA GLY A 140 -1.07 3.61 -11.43
C GLY A 140 -1.57 3.13 -12.78
N SER A 141 -0.87 3.48 -13.86
CA SER A 141 -1.24 3.10 -15.22
C SER A 141 -0.52 1.84 -15.71
N LEU A 142 0.70 1.61 -15.28
CA LEU A 142 1.63 0.64 -15.86
C LEU A 142 1.90 -0.57 -14.95
N ASP A 143 1.80 -0.40 -13.63
CA ASP A 143 2.13 -1.47 -12.69
C ASP A 143 1.11 -2.60 -12.72
N LYS A 144 1.62 -3.82 -12.54
CA LYS A 144 0.78 -5.03 -12.53
C LYS A 144 0.08 -5.24 -11.20
N ARG A 145 0.68 -4.79 -10.09
CA ARG A 145 0.17 -5.00 -8.74
C ARG A 145 0.24 -3.70 -7.95
N ILE A 146 -0.89 -3.19 -7.56
CA ILE A 146 -0.99 -1.97 -6.75
C ILE A 146 -1.66 -2.33 -5.43
N PHE A 147 -1.00 -2.01 -4.33
CA PHE A 147 -1.54 -2.12 -2.97
C PHE A 147 -1.77 -0.72 -2.42
N ILE A 148 -3.00 -0.39 -2.13
CA ILE A 148 -3.36 0.86 -1.47
C ILE A 148 -3.32 0.63 0.03
N TRP A 149 -2.73 1.55 0.77
CA TRP A 149 -2.70 1.46 2.23
C TRP A 149 -2.92 2.83 2.86
N THR A 150 -3.49 2.85 4.06
CA THR A 150 -3.62 4.07 4.87
C THR A 150 -3.84 3.73 6.34
N THR A 151 -3.25 4.53 7.22
CA THR A 151 -3.45 4.44 8.67
C THR A 151 -4.65 5.26 9.15
N THR A 152 -5.37 5.92 8.23
CA THR A 152 -6.47 6.82 8.52
C THR A 152 -7.68 6.47 7.66
N HIS A 153 -8.55 5.60 8.18
CA HIS A 153 -9.80 5.23 7.53
C HIS A 153 -10.91 6.17 8.01
N THR A 154 -11.21 7.20 7.24
CA THR A 154 -12.22 8.21 7.57
C THR A 154 -13.01 8.63 6.32
N PRO A 155 -14.21 9.25 6.48
CA PRO A 155 -14.99 9.76 5.34
C PRO A 155 -14.29 10.87 4.55
N ARG A 156 -13.20 11.45 5.08
CA ARG A 156 -12.36 12.42 4.36
C ARG A 156 -11.34 11.72 3.46
N THR A 157 -10.88 10.54 3.88
CA THR A 157 -9.95 9.71 3.11
C THR A 157 -10.69 8.87 2.08
N PHE A 158 -11.77 8.20 2.49
CA PHE A 158 -12.60 7.37 1.62
C PHE A 158 -13.80 8.16 1.13
N VAL A 159 -13.72 8.67 -0.10
CA VAL A 159 -14.69 9.58 -0.71
C VAL A 159 -15.45 8.90 -1.87
N GLU A 160 -16.65 9.36 -2.18
CA GLU A 160 -17.42 8.84 -3.33
C GLU A 160 -16.65 8.99 -4.64
N ARG A 161 -15.95 10.13 -4.82
CA ARG A 161 -15.09 10.44 -5.96
C ARG A 161 -13.95 11.36 -5.50
N VAL A 162 -12.72 11.06 -5.96
CA VAL A 162 -11.57 11.92 -5.70
C VAL A 162 -11.69 13.25 -6.43
N ASP A 163 -11.23 14.34 -5.80
CA ASP A 163 -11.24 15.69 -6.41
C ASP A 163 -10.24 15.79 -7.56
N PHE A 164 -9.16 15.01 -7.51
CA PHE A 164 -8.16 14.90 -8.57
C PHE A 164 -7.63 13.47 -8.62
N ARG A 165 -7.40 12.92 -9.80
CA ARG A 165 -6.89 11.56 -9.98
C ARG A 165 -5.37 11.59 -10.14
N SER A 166 -4.63 11.49 -9.03
CA SER A 166 -3.16 11.42 -9.01
C SER A 166 -2.66 10.05 -9.43
N CYS A 167 -3.39 9.00 -9.08
CA CYS A 167 -3.14 7.60 -9.47
C CYS A 167 -4.42 6.98 -9.97
N ALA A 168 -4.34 6.31 -11.11
CA ALA A 168 -5.45 5.58 -11.68
C ALA A 168 -5.68 4.27 -10.91
N GLY A 169 -6.86 4.16 -10.29
CA GLY A 169 -7.45 2.88 -9.88
C GLY A 169 -8.21 2.24 -11.03
N TYR A 170 -9.42 1.81 -10.77
CA TYR A 170 -10.32 1.28 -11.82
C TYR A 170 -11.13 2.40 -12.53
N LEU A 171 -10.67 3.65 -12.45
CA LEU A 171 -11.22 4.82 -13.12
C LEU A 171 -12.70 5.07 -12.74
N ASP A 172 -13.61 4.79 -13.65
CA ASP A 172 -15.05 4.94 -13.44
C ASP A 172 -15.75 3.57 -13.22
N GLY A 173 -14.95 2.52 -12.97
CA GLY A 173 -15.40 1.14 -12.73
C GLY A 173 -15.61 0.33 -13.99
N GLY A 174 -16.09 -0.92 -13.84
CA GLY A 174 -16.34 -1.85 -14.94
C GLY A 174 -15.10 -2.05 -15.84
N ASP A 175 -15.27 -1.94 -17.12
CA ASP A 175 -14.25 -2.07 -18.16
C ASP A 175 -13.48 -0.78 -18.48
N SER A 176 -13.72 0.31 -17.73
CA SER A 176 -13.15 1.65 -18.01
C SER A 176 -11.63 1.64 -18.17
N ARG A 177 -10.95 0.82 -17.35
CA ARG A 177 -9.49 0.69 -17.39
C ARG A 177 -9.02 -0.05 -18.64
N GLU A 178 -9.70 -1.13 -19.00
CA GLU A 178 -9.38 -1.94 -20.19
C GLU A 178 -9.59 -1.14 -21.49
N ARG A 179 -10.65 -0.34 -21.58
CA ARG A 179 -10.91 0.55 -22.73
C ARG A 179 -9.80 1.57 -22.97
N LEU A 180 -9.05 1.94 -21.94
CA LEU A 180 -7.89 2.82 -22.06
C LEU A 180 -6.58 2.06 -22.29
N GLY A 181 -6.63 0.73 -22.44
CA GLY A 181 -5.44 -0.12 -22.61
C GLY A 181 -4.62 -0.27 -21.35
N LEU A 182 -5.13 0.16 -20.20
CA LEU A 182 -4.46 0.00 -18.91
C LEU A 182 -4.73 -1.40 -18.38
N LYS A 183 -3.66 -2.09 -18.00
CA LYS A 183 -3.75 -3.45 -17.47
C LYS A 183 -3.88 -3.43 -15.95
N ASN A 184 -4.47 -4.50 -15.40
CA ASN A 184 -4.58 -4.76 -13.96
C ASN A 184 -5.29 -3.63 -13.20
N GLY A 185 -4.77 -3.21 -12.06
CA GLY A 185 -5.36 -2.20 -11.17
C GLY A 185 -5.01 -2.50 -9.72
N PRO A 186 -5.55 -1.73 -8.76
CA PRO A 186 -5.34 -2.00 -7.35
C PRO A 186 -5.97 -3.33 -6.95
N GLN A 187 -5.21 -4.13 -6.19
CA GLN A 187 -5.64 -5.45 -5.76
C GLN A 187 -6.26 -5.43 -4.37
N LEU A 188 -5.62 -4.70 -3.46
CA LEU A 188 -6.08 -4.58 -2.07
C LEU A 188 -5.95 -3.15 -1.58
N VAL A 189 -6.81 -2.83 -0.61
CA VAL A 189 -6.76 -1.63 0.21
C VAL A 189 -6.66 -2.07 1.67
N ILE A 190 -5.52 -1.78 2.31
CA ILE A 190 -5.24 -2.16 3.69
C ILE A 190 -5.30 -0.91 4.56
N THR A 191 -6.16 -0.92 5.57
CA THR A 191 -6.37 0.24 6.45
C THR A 191 -6.15 -0.12 7.91
N ASN A 192 -6.30 0.83 8.79
CA ASN A 192 -6.30 0.58 10.24
C ASN A 192 -7.58 -0.11 10.76
N LEU A 193 -8.60 -0.29 9.94
CA LEU A 193 -9.87 -0.93 10.32
C LEU A 193 -10.10 -2.29 9.64
N CYS A 194 -9.68 -2.41 8.40
CA CYS A 194 -10.05 -3.55 7.57
C CYS A 194 -9.13 -3.74 6.36
N VAL A 195 -9.35 -4.83 5.67
CA VAL A 195 -8.83 -5.08 4.32
C VAL A 195 -10.01 -5.07 3.35
N MET A 196 -9.84 -4.40 2.22
CA MET A 196 -10.82 -4.36 1.13
C MET A 196 -10.17 -4.83 -0.17
N ASP A 197 -10.98 -5.38 -1.06
CA ASP A 197 -10.63 -5.71 -2.44
C ASP A 197 -11.63 -5.03 -3.41
N PHE A 198 -11.71 -5.51 -4.62
CA PHE A 198 -12.62 -4.96 -5.63
C PHE A 198 -13.48 -6.07 -6.21
N GLU A 199 -14.78 -5.79 -6.34
CA GLU A 199 -15.71 -6.71 -6.98
C GLU A 199 -15.32 -6.89 -8.48
N PRO A 200 -15.26 -8.14 -8.99
CA PRO A 200 -14.65 -8.43 -10.29
C PRO A 200 -15.30 -7.75 -11.50
N GLU A 201 -16.61 -7.52 -11.50
CA GLU A 201 -17.33 -6.93 -12.62
C GLU A 201 -17.40 -5.41 -12.53
N SER A 202 -17.95 -4.89 -11.46
CA SER A 202 -18.15 -3.45 -11.25
C SER A 202 -16.87 -2.69 -10.90
N LYS A 203 -15.84 -3.42 -10.42
CA LYS A 203 -14.61 -2.84 -9.85
C LYS A 203 -14.85 -1.94 -8.65
N HIS A 204 -15.99 -2.06 -8.02
CA HIS A 204 -16.34 -1.32 -6.82
C HIS A 204 -15.67 -1.95 -5.60
N MET A 205 -15.17 -1.12 -4.68
CA MET A 205 -14.50 -1.57 -3.46
C MET A 205 -15.42 -2.43 -2.61
N ARG A 206 -14.88 -3.55 -2.15
CA ARG A 206 -15.59 -4.58 -1.41
C ARG A 206 -14.85 -4.90 -0.10
N LEU A 207 -15.59 -5.05 0.98
CA LEU A 207 -15.02 -5.47 2.26
C LEU A 207 -14.55 -6.93 2.17
N LYS A 208 -13.29 -7.19 2.50
CA LYS A 208 -12.68 -8.52 2.45
C LYS A 208 -12.51 -9.13 3.84
N SER A 209 -11.94 -8.38 4.78
CA SER A 209 -11.79 -8.83 6.16
C SER A 209 -11.78 -7.66 7.14
N LEU A 210 -12.20 -7.92 8.37
CA LEU A 210 -12.21 -6.96 9.48
C LEU A 210 -11.02 -7.18 10.40
N HIS A 211 -10.43 -6.10 10.89
CA HIS A 211 -9.45 -6.20 11.97
C HIS A 211 -10.14 -6.55 13.30
N PRO A 212 -9.44 -7.19 14.25
CA PRO A 212 -10.03 -7.56 15.52
C PRO A 212 -10.69 -6.39 16.24
N GLY A 213 -11.93 -6.61 16.72
CA GLY A 213 -12.71 -5.60 17.44
C GLY A 213 -13.41 -4.56 16.57
N VAL A 214 -13.27 -4.63 15.24
CA VAL A 214 -13.95 -3.74 14.29
C VAL A 214 -15.19 -4.45 13.72
N THR A 215 -16.30 -3.72 13.59
CA THR A 215 -17.54 -4.22 12.99
C THR A 215 -17.72 -3.71 11.55
N VAL A 216 -18.63 -4.32 10.80
CA VAL A 216 -19.03 -3.86 9.46
C VAL A 216 -19.59 -2.44 9.53
N GLU A 217 -20.37 -2.16 10.55
CA GLU A 217 -20.98 -0.86 10.81
C GLU A 217 -19.94 0.22 11.05
N ASP A 218 -18.88 -0.10 11.81
CA ASP A 218 -17.77 0.82 12.05
C ASP A 218 -17.07 1.19 10.73
N VAL A 219 -16.76 0.19 9.90
CA VAL A 219 -16.10 0.43 8.60
C VAL A 219 -17.01 1.25 7.69
N GLN A 220 -18.30 0.90 7.58
CA GLN A 220 -19.23 1.64 6.73
C GLN A 220 -19.44 3.09 7.21
N ALA A 221 -19.50 3.33 8.52
CA ALA A 221 -19.61 4.67 9.10
C ALA A 221 -18.38 5.55 8.83
N GLN A 222 -17.21 4.94 8.66
CA GLN A 222 -15.96 5.63 8.33
C GLN A 222 -15.68 5.68 6.81
N THR A 223 -16.57 5.18 5.96
CA THR A 223 -16.44 5.18 4.50
C THR A 223 -17.44 6.14 3.87
N GLY A 224 -16.98 7.11 3.08
CA GLY A 224 -17.80 8.14 2.44
C GLY A 224 -18.64 7.66 1.24
N PHE A 225 -18.67 6.35 0.99
CA PHE A 225 -19.49 5.70 -0.03
C PHE A 225 -20.02 4.36 0.50
N ARG A 226 -20.98 3.77 -0.20
CA ARG A 226 -21.51 2.48 0.16
C ARG A 226 -20.57 1.37 -0.29
N LEU A 227 -19.99 0.62 0.65
CA LEU A 227 -19.16 -0.55 0.35
C LEU A 227 -20.02 -1.72 -0.15
N ILE A 228 -19.42 -2.57 -0.99
CA ILE A 228 -19.97 -3.91 -1.22
C ILE A 228 -19.56 -4.77 -0.04
N ILE A 229 -20.56 -5.31 0.65
CA ILE A 229 -20.39 -6.16 1.82
C ILE A 229 -20.84 -7.57 1.46
N PRO A 230 -19.92 -8.56 1.43
CA PRO A 230 -20.29 -9.97 1.25
C PRO A 230 -21.19 -10.47 2.37
N SER A 231 -21.93 -11.56 2.11
CA SER A 231 -22.75 -12.24 3.12
C SER A 231 -21.93 -12.73 4.32
N GLU A 232 -20.68 -13.09 4.08
CA GLU A 232 -19.72 -13.48 5.11
C GLU A 232 -18.45 -12.64 4.97
N VAL A 233 -18.05 -12.00 6.06
CA VAL A 233 -16.82 -11.22 6.15
C VAL A 233 -15.90 -11.89 7.15
N SER A 234 -14.72 -12.32 6.71
CA SER A 234 -13.73 -12.96 7.57
C SER A 234 -13.06 -11.96 8.50
N GLN A 235 -12.42 -12.46 9.54
CA GLN A 235 -11.43 -11.67 10.29
C GLN A 235 -10.08 -11.68 9.57
N THR A 236 -9.35 -10.57 9.67
CA THR A 236 -7.99 -10.49 9.14
C THR A 236 -7.11 -11.48 9.88
N GLU A 237 -6.36 -12.27 9.15
CA GLU A 237 -5.50 -13.31 9.69
C GLU A 237 -4.44 -12.71 10.62
N PRO A 238 -4.36 -13.16 11.89
CA PRO A 238 -3.42 -12.62 12.86
C PRO A 238 -1.96 -12.91 12.49
N PRO A 239 -1.01 -12.08 12.98
CA PRO A 239 0.41 -12.37 12.86
C PRO A 239 0.80 -13.68 13.57
N THR A 240 1.86 -14.29 13.09
CA THR A 240 2.54 -15.36 13.81
C THR A 240 3.53 -14.80 14.84
N VAL A 241 3.91 -15.61 15.82
CA VAL A 241 4.92 -15.22 16.81
C VAL A 241 6.24 -14.87 16.13
N GLU A 242 6.63 -15.62 15.11
CA GLU A 242 7.90 -15.39 14.38
C GLU A 242 7.85 -14.12 13.53
N GLU A 243 6.74 -13.82 12.84
CA GLU A 243 6.58 -12.57 12.11
C GLU A 243 6.71 -11.36 13.04
N LEU A 244 6.10 -11.42 14.24
CA LEU A 244 6.22 -10.35 15.22
C LEU A 244 7.63 -10.23 15.80
N ARG A 245 8.29 -11.34 16.07
CA ARG A 245 9.67 -11.34 16.56
C ARG A 245 10.59 -10.67 15.53
N LEU A 246 10.52 -11.07 14.28
CA LEU A 246 11.30 -10.47 13.19
C LEU A 246 11.00 -8.98 13.06
N LEU A 247 9.73 -8.61 13.08
CA LEU A 247 9.31 -7.21 12.96
C LEU A 247 9.82 -6.35 14.12
N ARG A 248 9.66 -6.83 15.36
CA ARG A 248 9.98 -6.07 16.58
C ARG A 248 11.47 -6.01 16.90
N GLU A 249 12.21 -7.09 16.63
CA GLU A 249 13.60 -7.23 17.09
C GLU A 249 14.61 -6.96 15.96
N VAL A 250 14.26 -7.26 14.71
CA VAL A 250 15.20 -7.21 13.58
C VAL A 250 14.89 -6.05 12.63
N ILE A 251 13.64 -5.95 12.18
CA ILE A 251 13.25 -5.01 11.10
C ILE A 251 13.01 -3.62 11.65
N ASP A 252 12.20 -3.49 12.67
CA ASP A 252 11.79 -2.20 13.23
C ASP A 252 11.86 -2.16 14.77
N PRO A 253 13.05 -2.40 15.37
CA PRO A 253 13.20 -2.40 16.83
C PRO A 253 12.93 -1.05 17.48
N ARG A 254 12.96 0.03 16.71
CA ARG A 254 12.66 1.40 17.18
C ARG A 254 11.19 1.78 17.02
N GLY A 255 10.37 0.95 16.37
CA GLY A 255 8.96 1.20 16.15
C GLY A 255 8.67 2.37 15.20
N MET A 256 9.51 2.58 14.18
CA MET A 256 9.38 3.67 13.21
C MET A 256 8.03 3.63 12.47
N ARG A 257 7.48 2.43 12.21
CA ARG A 257 6.15 2.25 11.60
C ARG A 257 5.03 2.99 12.35
N LYS A 258 5.17 3.18 13.66
CA LYS A 258 4.19 3.90 14.50
C LYS A 258 4.12 5.40 14.17
N LEU A 259 5.12 5.95 13.49
CA LEU A 259 5.10 7.35 13.06
C LEU A 259 4.00 7.62 12.03
N GLU A 260 3.57 6.61 11.26
CA GLU A 260 2.48 6.70 10.30
C GLU A 260 1.09 6.92 10.95
N PHE A 261 0.97 6.67 12.25
CA PHE A 261 -0.26 6.84 13.02
C PHE A 261 -0.31 8.16 13.81
N ARG A 262 0.73 8.99 13.72
CA ARG A 262 0.85 10.25 14.48
C ARG A 262 0.37 11.48 13.70
N SER A 263 -0.12 11.30 12.49
CA SER A 263 -0.54 12.39 11.59
C SER A 263 -2.01 12.76 11.71
#